data_23c981324a2072ca3b395073d8bc79f7
#
_entry.id   23c981324a2072ca3b395073d8bc79f7
#
_cell.length_a   1.000
_cell.length_b   1.000
_cell.length_c   1.000
_cell.angle_alpha   90.00
_cell.angle_beta   90.00
_cell.angle_gamma   90.00
#
_symmetry.space_group_name_H-M   'P 1'
#
loop_
_entity.id
_entity.type
_entity.pdbx_description
1 polymer ?
#
loop_
_entity_poly.entity_id
_entity_poly.type
_entity_poly.pdbx_seq_one_letter_code
_entity_poly.pdbx_strand_id
1 'polypeptide(L)'
;GKVMPMVRRCSRWSAVTISYQTRICGTFYNPETQQIQEFKYCGVSFDGWKDKLCQFWEAKARYDQFFDAFGDPKGWWKGYKSGLSQAARHQAVATVNQPLKIVWIFMQPISYRYFSKMFKDFKDIITRWMP
;
A
#
# COMPACT_ATOMS: atom_id res chain seq x y z
N GLY A 1 -12.56 16.65 2.28
CA GLY A 1 -11.91 16.49 0.99
C GLY A 1 -12.64 15.49 0.11
N LYS A 2 -12.25 15.45 -1.13
CA LYS A 2 -12.87 14.59 -2.13
C LYS A 2 -11.86 13.60 -2.65
N VAL A 3 -12.24 12.31 -2.71
CA VAL A 3 -11.43 11.25 -3.29
C VAL A 3 -11.44 11.39 -4.81
N MET A 4 -10.27 11.49 -5.43
CA MET A 4 -10.13 11.68 -6.87
C MET A 4 -9.47 10.45 -7.50
N PRO A 5 -10.08 9.84 -8.53
CA PRO A 5 -9.39 8.82 -9.30
C PRO A 5 -8.22 9.45 -10.05
N MET A 6 -7.14 8.68 -10.17
CA MET A 6 -5.95 9.08 -10.91
C MET A 6 -5.36 7.88 -11.63
N VAL A 7 -4.40 8.13 -12.51
CA VAL A 7 -3.63 7.07 -13.15
C VAL A 7 -2.16 7.27 -12.86
N ARG A 8 -1.44 6.16 -12.72
CA ARG A 8 0.00 6.15 -12.52
C ARG A 8 0.65 5.33 -13.62
N ARG A 9 1.72 5.86 -14.21
CA ARG A 9 2.52 5.09 -15.14
C ARG A 9 3.30 4.03 -14.38
N CYS A 10 3.18 2.79 -14.82
CA CYS A 10 3.81 1.64 -14.16
C CYS A 10 4.56 0.75 -15.15
N SER A 11 5.17 1.36 -16.15
CA SER A 11 5.88 0.64 -17.22
C SER A 11 7.03 -0.23 -16.73
N ARG A 12 7.57 0.06 -15.53
CA ARG A 12 8.70 -0.70 -14.96
C ARG A 12 8.28 -1.68 -13.86
N TRP A 13 6.98 -1.80 -13.60
CA TRP A 13 6.48 -2.72 -12.60
C TRP A 13 6.42 -4.14 -13.16
N SER A 14 6.60 -5.13 -12.28
CA SER A 14 6.41 -6.52 -12.69
C SER A 14 4.93 -6.82 -12.92
N ALA A 15 4.66 -7.84 -13.74
CA ALA A 15 3.29 -8.30 -13.98
C ALA A 15 2.62 -8.76 -12.68
N VAL A 16 3.37 -9.36 -11.75
CA VAL A 16 2.84 -9.81 -10.47
C VAL A 16 2.37 -8.62 -9.63
N THR A 17 3.15 -7.55 -9.58
CA THR A 17 2.78 -6.35 -8.82
C THR A 17 1.50 -5.72 -9.38
N ILE A 18 1.40 -5.57 -10.70
CA ILE A 18 0.20 -5.03 -11.35
C ILE A 18 -1.01 -5.93 -11.08
N SER A 19 -0.86 -7.24 -11.28
CA SER A 19 -1.94 -8.21 -11.07
C SER A 19 -2.41 -8.21 -9.61
N TYR A 20 -1.48 -8.16 -8.68
CA TYR A 20 -1.84 -8.16 -7.26
C TYR A 20 -2.62 -6.90 -6.88
N GLN A 21 -2.09 -5.73 -7.26
CA GLN A 21 -2.73 -4.46 -6.91
C GLN A 21 -4.14 -4.34 -7.50
N THR A 22 -4.32 -4.71 -8.78
CA THR A 22 -5.64 -4.64 -9.41
C THR A 22 -6.61 -5.64 -8.81
N ARG A 23 -6.14 -6.85 -8.48
CA ARG A 23 -6.98 -7.88 -7.87
C ARG A 23 -7.42 -7.48 -6.46
N ILE A 24 -6.49 -7.01 -5.63
CA ILE A 24 -6.78 -6.65 -4.25
C ILE A 24 -7.64 -5.39 -4.18
N CYS A 25 -7.29 -4.38 -4.97
CA CYS A 25 -7.95 -3.08 -4.90
C CYS A 25 -9.17 -2.96 -5.82
N GLY A 26 -9.36 -3.90 -6.75
CA GLY A 26 -10.46 -3.84 -7.70
C GLY A 26 -10.32 -2.70 -8.69
N THR A 27 -9.10 -2.38 -9.09
CA THR A 27 -8.80 -1.26 -9.98
C THR A 27 -8.41 -1.74 -11.37
N PHE A 28 -8.25 -0.79 -12.31
CA PHE A 28 -7.98 -1.07 -13.70
C PHE A 28 -6.51 -0.86 -14.05
N TYR A 29 -6.02 -1.71 -14.95
CA TYR A 29 -4.74 -1.51 -15.62
C TYR A 29 -4.97 -1.44 -17.12
N ASN A 30 -4.39 -0.42 -17.77
CA ASN A 30 -4.44 -0.28 -19.21
C ASN A 30 -3.09 -0.70 -19.81
N PRO A 31 -3.01 -1.87 -20.51
CA PRO A 31 -1.73 -2.34 -21.06
C PRO A 31 -1.25 -1.50 -22.24
N GLU A 32 -2.12 -0.78 -22.94
CA GLU A 32 -1.71 0.08 -24.05
C GLU A 32 -0.95 1.32 -23.57
N THR A 33 -1.45 1.96 -22.51
CA THR A 33 -0.81 3.14 -21.94
C THR A 33 0.13 2.79 -20.80
N GLN A 34 0.14 1.55 -20.33
CA GLN A 34 0.89 1.09 -19.16
C GLN A 34 0.60 1.93 -17.92
N GLN A 35 -0.67 2.20 -17.70
CA GLN A 35 -1.14 2.99 -16.56
C GLN A 35 -2.08 2.18 -15.70
N ILE A 36 -1.95 2.34 -14.37
CA ILE A 36 -2.81 1.72 -13.38
C ILE A 36 -3.65 2.78 -12.69
N GLN A 37 -4.90 2.45 -12.39
CA GLN A 37 -5.80 3.32 -11.63
C GLN A 37 -5.38 3.36 -10.17
N GLU A 38 -5.34 4.57 -9.60
CA GLU A 38 -5.15 4.81 -8.17
C GLU A 38 -6.10 5.91 -7.71
N PHE A 39 -5.96 6.33 -6.46
CA PHE A 39 -6.82 7.36 -5.87
C PHE A 39 -5.98 8.39 -5.13
N LYS A 40 -6.40 9.66 -5.21
CA LYS A 40 -5.74 10.75 -4.51
C LYS A 40 -6.69 11.40 -3.52
N TYR A 41 -6.21 11.65 -2.31
CA TYR A 41 -6.99 12.29 -1.26
C TYR A 41 -6.06 13.08 -0.34
N CYS A 42 -6.39 14.33 -0.08
CA CYS A 42 -5.57 15.23 0.74
C CYS A 42 -4.10 15.26 0.27
N GLY A 43 -3.88 15.24 -1.05
CA GLY A 43 -2.53 15.26 -1.62
C GLY A 43 -1.76 13.96 -1.53
N VAL A 44 -2.37 12.88 -1.05
CA VAL A 44 -1.72 11.57 -0.89
C VAL A 44 -2.35 10.56 -1.84
N SER A 45 -1.52 9.70 -2.46
CA SER A 45 -1.97 8.65 -3.37
C SER A 45 -2.15 7.34 -2.63
N PHE A 46 -3.22 6.60 -3.00
CA PHE A 46 -3.54 5.29 -2.45
C PHE A 46 -3.86 4.33 -3.61
N ASP A 47 -3.58 3.04 -3.41
CA ASP A 47 -3.80 2.03 -4.44
C ASP A 47 -5.28 1.70 -4.64
N GLY A 48 -6.07 1.77 -3.60
CA GLY A 48 -7.50 1.46 -3.65
C GLY A 48 -8.33 2.31 -2.72
N TRP A 49 -9.61 2.44 -3.05
CA TRP A 49 -10.59 3.14 -2.23
C TRP A 49 -11.83 2.27 -2.06
N LYS A 50 -12.18 1.96 -0.83
CA LYS A 50 -13.36 1.17 -0.47
C LYS A 50 -14.33 2.09 0.28
N ASP A 51 -15.16 2.77 -0.49
CA ASP A 51 -16.02 3.85 0.02
C ASP A 51 -17.00 3.35 1.10
N LYS A 52 -17.58 2.18 0.93
CA LYS A 52 -18.53 1.61 1.90
C LYS A 52 -17.88 1.26 3.22
N LEU A 53 -16.57 1.01 3.22
CA LEU A 53 -15.81 0.69 4.42
C LEU A 53 -15.12 1.93 5.01
N CYS A 54 -15.11 3.04 4.26
CA CYS A 54 -14.31 4.22 4.60
C CYS A 54 -12.84 3.86 4.80
N GLN A 55 -12.26 3.17 3.79
CA GLN A 55 -10.88 2.70 3.86
C GLN A 55 -10.14 2.96 2.56
N PHE A 56 -8.91 3.46 2.67
CA PHE A 56 -7.94 3.37 1.58
C PHE A 56 -7.09 2.12 1.74
N TRP A 57 -6.68 1.53 0.63
CA TRP A 57 -5.91 0.29 0.60
C TRP A 57 -4.58 0.50 -0.10
N GLU A 58 -3.52 -0.10 0.47
CA GLU A 58 -2.17 -0.16 -0.10
C GLU A 58 -1.80 -1.62 -0.32
N ALA A 59 -1.44 -1.99 -1.54
CA ALA A 59 -1.09 -3.38 -1.87
C ALA A 59 0.42 -3.51 -2.02
N LYS A 60 1.01 -4.46 -1.29
CA LYS A 60 2.45 -4.73 -1.28
C LYS A 60 2.69 -6.18 -1.71
N ALA A 61 3.11 -6.38 -2.97
CA ALA A 61 3.17 -7.71 -3.58
C ALA A 61 4.36 -8.54 -3.10
N ARG A 62 5.48 -8.50 -3.81
CA ARG A 62 6.62 -9.38 -3.55
C ARG A 62 7.68 -8.72 -2.67
N TYR A 63 7.30 -8.36 -1.46
CA TYR A 63 8.20 -7.63 -0.56
C TYR A 63 9.13 -8.52 0.24
N ASP A 64 8.88 -9.84 0.32
CA ASP A 64 9.74 -10.74 1.09
C ASP A 64 11.16 -10.81 0.52
N GLN A 65 11.34 -10.53 -0.77
CA GLN A 65 12.67 -10.46 -1.39
C GLN A 65 13.60 -9.41 -0.77
N PHE A 66 13.04 -8.45 -0.05
CA PHE A 66 13.81 -7.39 0.60
C PHE A 66 14.23 -7.72 2.03
N PHE A 67 13.90 -8.93 2.49
CA PHE A 67 14.17 -9.39 3.85
C PHE A 67 15.09 -10.59 3.84
N ASP A 68 15.91 -10.71 4.88
CA ASP A 68 16.79 -11.87 5.07
C ASP A 68 16.04 -13.04 5.73
N ALA A 69 16.77 -14.13 5.99
CA ALA A 69 16.20 -15.34 6.59
C ALA A 69 15.70 -15.13 8.02
N PHE A 70 16.14 -14.05 8.68
CA PHE A 70 15.73 -13.73 10.05
C PHE A 70 14.57 -12.75 10.10
N GLY A 71 14.09 -12.31 8.95
CA GLY A 71 12.97 -11.36 8.86
C GLY A 71 13.39 -9.91 9.02
N ASP A 72 14.67 -9.60 8.88
CA ASP A 72 15.19 -8.24 8.92
C ASP A 72 15.37 -7.69 7.51
N PRO A 73 15.20 -6.38 7.30
CA PRO A 73 15.46 -5.79 5.99
C PRO A 73 16.91 -6.00 5.58
N LYS A 74 17.13 -6.40 4.33
CA LYS A 74 18.47 -6.52 3.77
C LYS A 74 19.17 -5.17 3.82
N GLY A 75 20.49 -5.18 4.08
CA GLY A 75 21.25 -3.96 4.35
C GLY A 75 21.22 -2.93 3.22
N TRP A 76 21.09 -3.38 1.96
CA TRP A 76 21.03 -2.49 0.81
C TRP A 76 19.64 -1.89 0.56
N TRP A 77 18.60 -2.45 1.19
CA TRP A 77 17.21 -2.00 0.94
C TRP A 77 16.83 -0.87 1.88
N LYS A 78 16.41 0.26 1.31
CA LYS A 78 15.98 1.44 2.08
C LYS A 78 14.45 1.59 2.10
N GLY A 79 13.74 0.69 1.47
CA GLY A 79 12.28 0.76 1.37
C GLY A 79 11.56 0.67 2.71
N TYR A 80 12.18 0.09 3.74
CA TYR A 80 11.59 0.08 5.08
C TYR A 80 11.44 1.48 5.66
N LYS A 81 12.39 2.38 5.37
CA LYS A 81 12.30 3.79 5.77
C LYS A 81 11.23 4.52 4.97
N SER A 82 11.18 4.28 3.66
CA SER A 82 10.15 4.83 2.79
C SER A 82 8.76 4.36 3.21
N GLY A 83 8.64 3.09 3.61
CA GLY A 83 7.40 2.53 4.11
C GLY A 83 6.93 3.22 5.38
N LEU A 84 7.83 3.46 6.33
CA LEU A 84 7.50 4.19 7.55
C LEU A 84 7.05 5.63 7.26
N SER A 85 7.75 6.33 6.37
CA SER A 85 7.37 7.68 5.95
C SER A 85 6.00 7.70 5.29
N GLN A 86 5.74 6.74 4.42
CA GLN A 86 4.44 6.61 3.76
C GLN A 86 3.34 6.34 4.78
N ALA A 87 3.57 5.43 5.72
CA ALA A 87 2.61 5.11 6.77
C ALA A 87 2.34 6.33 7.66
N ALA A 88 3.36 7.12 7.99
CA ALA A 88 3.19 8.34 8.77
C ALA A 88 2.29 9.35 8.04
N ARG A 89 2.48 9.52 6.73
CA ARG A 89 1.60 10.38 5.92
C ARG A 89 0.17 9.84 5.89
N HIS A 90 0.00 8.53 5.76
CA HIS A 90 -1.32 7.88 5.81
C HIS A 90 -2.00 8.09 7.15
N GLN A 91 -1.27 7.92 8.26
CA GLN A 91 -1.82 8.16 9.59
C GLN A 91 -2.25 9.61 9.77
N ALA A 92 -1.48 10.56 9.26
CA ALA A 92 -1.84 11.98 9.33
C ALA A 92 -3.17 12.27 8.62
N VAL A 93 -3.36 11.68 7.43
CA VAL A 93 -4.62 11.81 6.70
C VAL A 93 -5.78 11.20 7.49
N ALA A 94 -5.58 10.01 8.05
CA ALA A 94 -6.63 9.33 8.81
C ALA A 94 -6.99 10.10 10.09
N THR A 95 -6.00 10.67 10.77
CA THR A 95 -6.21 11.39 12.03
C THR A 95 -7.21 12.54 11.87
N VAL A 96 -7.13 13.28 10.77
CA VAL A 96 -8.01 14.43 10.54
C VAL A 96 -9.27 14.08 9.73
N ASN A 97 -9.47 12.80 9.40
CA ASN A 97 -10.59 12.35 8.58
C ASN A 97 -11.30 11.13 9.20
N GLN A 98 -11.42 11.10 10.51
CA GLN A 98 -12.10 9.97 11.18
C GLN A 98 -13.52 9.79 10.65
N PRO A 99 -14.00 8.56 10.47
CA PRO A 99 -13.45 7.27 10.93
C PRO A 99 -12.55 6.56 9.91
N LEU A 100 -11.88 7.28 9.01
CA LEU A 100 -11.05 6.72 7.96
C LEU A 100 -9.97 5.80 8.53
N LYS A 101 -9.80 4.64 7.89
CA LYS A 101 -8.71 3.70 8.14
C LYS A 101 -7.94 3.44 6.86
N ILE A 102 -6.65 3.15 7.00
CA ILE A 102 -5.79 2.78 5.88
C ILE A 102 -5.37 1.34 6.09
N VAL A 103 -5.60 0.49 5.09
CA VAL A 103 -5.28 -0.94 5.17
C VAL A 103 -4.10 -1.23 4.25
N TRP A 104 -3.00 -1.69 4.84
CA TRP A 104 -1.84 -2.18 4.10
C TRP A 104 -1.96 -3.69 3.97
N ILE A 105 -1.97 -4.17 2.74
CA ILE A 105 -2.24 -5.56 2.41
C ILE A 105 -1.00 -6.15 1.79
N PHE A 106 -0.48 -7.22 2.41
CA PHE A 106 0.76 -7.86 2.01
C PHE A 106 0.48 -9.22 1.38
N MET A 107 1.09 -9.45 0.23
CA MET A 107 0.99 -10.73 -0.45
C MET A 107 1.80 -11.82 0.28
N GLN A 108 2.87 -11.44 0.96
CA GLN A 108 3.84 -12.39 1.50
C GLN A 108 4.02 -12.22 3.02
N PRO A 109 4.32 -13.32 3.75
CA PRO A 109 4.22 -13.32 5.21
C PRO A 109 5.36 -12.61 5.95
N ILE A 110 6.58 -12.59 5.41
CA ILE A 110 7.72 -11.99 6.14
C ILE A 110 7.56 -10.48 6.19
N SER A 111 7.28 -9.85 5.05
CA SER A 111 7.03 -8.41 4.97
C SER A 111 5.80 -8.02 5.79
N TYR A 112 4.74 -8.84 5.75
CA TYR A 112 3.57 -8.61 6.59
C TYR A 112 3.94 -8.54 8.06
N ARG A 113 4.68 -9.54 8.58
CA ARG A 113 5.07 -9.57 9.99
C ARG A 113 5.92 -8.38 10.38
N TYR A 114 6.88 -8.02 9.51
CA TYR A 114 7.76 -6.90 9.79
C TYR A 114 6.98 -5.58 9.91
N PHE A 115 6.18 -5.26 8.90
CA PHE A 115 5.46 -3.99 8.89
C PHE A 115 4.33 -3.95 9.91
N SER A 116 3.72 -5.08 10.25
CA SER A 116 2.73 -5.14 11.34
C SER A 116 3.33 -4.67 12.66
N LYS A 117 4.57 -5.07 12.95
CA LYS A 117 5.27 -4.64 14.15
C LYS A 117 5.67 -3.17 14.07
N MET A 118 6.18 -2.76 12.92
CA MET A 118 6.65 -1.38 12.73
C MET A 118 5.50 -0.36 12.79
N PHE A 119 4.29 -0.75 12.41
CA PHE A 119 3.14 0.15 12.36
C PHE A 119 2.25 0.08 13.59
N LYS A 120 2.63 -0.65 14.63
CA LYS A 120 1.76 -0.90 15.79
C LYS A 120 1.27 0.38 16.47
N ASP A 121 2.04 1.47 16.40
CA ASP A 121 1.68 2.75 17.02
C ASP A 121 0.86 3.66 16.09
N PHE A 122 0.66 3.27 14.83
CA PHE A 122 -0.23 3.98 13.90
C PHE A 122 -1.64 3.42 14.07
N LYS A 123 -2.42 4.04 14.93
CA LYS A 123 -3.73 3.49 15.37
C LYS A 123 -4.75 3.31 14.23
N ASP A 124 -4.62 4.07 13.15
CA ASP A 124 -5.57 4.03 12.03
C ASP A 124 -5.04 3.26 10.83
N ILE A 125 -3.89 2.62 10.96
CA ILE A 125 -3.32 1.74 9.94
C ILE A 125 -3.54 0.29 10.35
N ILE A 126 -4.21 -0.45 9.47
CA ILE A 126 -4.49 -1.88 9.64
C ILE A 126 -3.58 -2.63 8.69
N THR A 127 -2.93 -3.69 9.15
CA THR A 127 -2.12 -4.55 8.30
C THR A 127 -2.81 -5.89 8.12
N ARG A 128 -2.78 -6.43 6.89
CA ARG A 128 -3.37 -7.74 6.56
C ARG A 128 -2.45 -8.53 5.65
N TRP A 129 -2.48 -9.83 5.82
CA TRP A 129 -1.82 -10.76 4.93
C TRP A 129 -2.87 -11.42 4.03
N MET A 130 -2.78 -11.17 2.72
CA MET A 130 -3.69 -11.72 1.71
C MET A 130 -2.84 -12.20 0.53
N PRO A 131 -2.50 -13.50 0.50
CA PRO A 131 -1.69 -14.05 -0.60
C PRO A 131 -2.35 -13.96 -1.96
#